data_7b932385390a23095b71989fbdec1d4d
#
_entry.id   7b932385390a23095b71989fbdec1d4d
#
_cell.length_a   1.000
_cell.length_b   1.000
_cell.length_c   1.000
_cell.angle_alpha   90.00
_cell.angle_beta   90.00
_cell.angle_gamma   90.00
#
_symmetry.space_group_name_H-M   'P 1'
#
loop_
_entity.id
_entity.type
_entity.pdbx_description
1 polymer ?
#
loop_
_entity_poly.entity_id
_entity_poly.type
_entity_poly.pdbx_seq_one_letter_code
_entity_poly.pdbx_strand_id
1 'polypeptide(L)'
;MLGCRLLELDDPKVADRKKLLVWVEIDRCMADAVGAVTGVRLGKRSLKFKDYGKVAATFLNTETNQAFRVVALESARQLADERYPEITEKSKRQFRAYREATDDELFKVERVAVNLRDVDLPGSPRSRVICSKCSEGINDGREVHAEDGRILCVSCAEGGYYSPID
;
A
#
# COMPACT_ATOMS: atom_id res chain seq x y z
N MET A 1 -2.53 -1.12 15.00
CA MET A 1 -2.45 -1.93 13.75
C MET A 1 -1.26 -2.88 13.87
N LEU A 2 -1.44 -4.16 13.52
CA LEU A 2 -0.43 -5.21 13.70
C LEU A 2 0.96 -4.83 13.14
N GLY A 3 1.03 -4.38 11.88
CA GLY A 3 2.30 -4.01 11.27
C GLY A 3 3.08 -2.91 12.02
N CYS A 4 2.40 -1.93 12.62
CA CYS A 4 3.06 -0.91 13.44
C CYS A 4 3.59 -1.48 14.76
N ARG A 5 2.83 -2.37 15.41
CA ARG A 5 3.28 -3.06 16.63
C ARG A 5 4.53 -3.91 16.38
N LEU A 6 4.57 -4.62 15.26
CA LEU A 6 5.75 -5.43 14.86
C LEU A 6 7.00 -4.58 14.59
N LEU A 7 6.83 -3.30 14.24
CA LEU A 7 7.89 -2.34 13.99
C LEU A 7 8.19 -1.46 15.21
N GLU A 8 7.53 -1.71 16.34
CA GLU A 8 7.66 -0.90 17.57
C GLU A 8 7.37 0.60 17.35
N LEU A 9 6.36 0.88 16.50
CA LEU A 9 5.88 2.23 16.18
C LEU A 9 4.55 2.48 16.91
N ASP A 10 4.62 3.17 18.04
CA ASP A 10 3.47 3.38 18.93
C ASP A 10 2.55 4.51 18.44
N ASP A 11 3.13 5.53 17.82
CA ASP A 11 2.37 6.69 17.30
C ASP A 11 2.69 6.98 15.82
N PRO A 12 2.21 6.12 14.90
CA PRO A 12 2.51 6.26 13.47
C PRO A 12 1.93 7.53 12.84
N LYS A 13 0.93 8.17 13.48
CA LYS A 13 0.31 9.40 12.95
C LYS A 13 1.11 10.66 13.26
N VAL A 14 1.77 10.72 14.40
CA VAL A 14 2.42 11.93 14.92
C VAL A 14 3.91 11.71 15.11
N ALA A 15 4.33 10.98 16.15
CA ALA A 15 5.74 10.84 16.52
C ALA A 15 6.52 10.04 15.47
N ASP A 16 5.95 8.94 14.97
CA ASP A 16 6.63 8.01 14.06
C ASP A 16 6.25 8.20 12.58
N ARG A 17 5.47 9.25 12.25
CA ARG A 17 4.94 9.46 10.89
C ARG A 17 5.99 9.55 9.78
N LYS A 18 7.22 9.93 10.11
CA LYS A 18 8.33 10.02 9.15
C LYS A 18 9.09 8.72 8.99
N LYS A 19 8.92 7.79 9.93
CA LYS A 19 9.62 6.51 9.97
C LYS A 19 8.87 5.42 9.20
N LEU A 20 7.56 5.58 8.98
CA LEU A 20 6.71 4.55 8.41
C LEU A 20 6.46 4.76 6.91
N LEU A 21 6.79 3.73 6.14
CA LEU A 21 6.30 3.54 4.77
C LEU A 21 5.43 2.29 4.70
N VAL A 22 4.33 2.36 3.92
CA VAL A 22 3.45 1.22 3.74
C VAL A 22 3.16 1.00 2.25
N TRP A 23 3.26 -0.25 1.81
CA TRP A 23 2.76 -0.71 0.52
C TRP A 23 1.48 -1.48 0.75
N VAL A 24 0.40 -1.11 0.05
CA VAL A 24 -0.84 -1.88 -0.03
C VAL A 24 -0.91 -2.59 -1.38
N GLU A 25 -1.43 -3.83 -1.38
CA GLU A 25 -1.45 -4.70 -2.54
C GLU A 25 -2.83 -4.79 -3.21
N ILE A 26 -3.77 -3.96 -2.77
CA ILE A 26 -5.12 -3.86 -3.30
C ILE A 26 -5.70 -2.47 -3.04
N ASP A 27 -6.55 -1.99 -3.93
CA ASP A 27 -7.28 -0.71 -3.86
C ASP A 27 -8.68 -0.87 -3.21
N ARG A 28 -8.76 -1.53 -2.07
CA ARG A 28 -10.00 -1.79 -1.33
C ARG A 28 -9.97 -1.15 0.06
N CYS A 29 -11.06 -1.28 0.82
CA CYS A 29 -11.24 -0.74 2.18
C CYS A 29 -10.03 -0.95 3.12
N MET A 30 -9.22 -1.98 2.89
CA MET A 30 -7.99 -2.20 3.66
C MET A 30 -6.98 -1.07 3.45
N ALA A 31 -6.85 -0.54 2.24
CA ALA A 31 -5.97 0.59 1.94
C ALA A 31 -6.40 1.86 2.69
N ASP A 32 -7.72 2.12 2.74
CA ASP A 32 -8.29 3.23 3.51
C ASP A 32 -8.08 3.04 5.01
N ALA A 33 -8.28 1.82 5.52
CA ALA A 33 -8.05 1.50 6.94
C ALA A 33 -6.58 1.71 7.33
N VAL A 34 -5.63 1.31 6.48
CA VAL A 34 -4.20 1.58 6.67
C VAL A 34 -3.95 3.08 6.76
N GLY A 35 -4.45 3.86 5.81
CA GLY A 35 -4.31 5.32 5.80
C GLY A 35 -4.94 5.98 7.02
N ALA A 36 -6.16 5.56 7.39
CA ALA A 36 -6.89 6.09 8.53
C ALA A 36 -6.19 5.84 9.86
N VAL A 37 -5.65 4.64 10.06
CA VAL A 37 -4.99 4.25 11.32
C VAL A 37 -3.57 4.81 11.43
N THR A 38 -2.78 4.79 10.35
CA THR A 38 -1.36 5.13 10.39
C THR A 38 -1.05 6.57 9.95
N GLY A 39 -1.99 7.22 9.26
CA GLY A 39 -1.76 8.56 8.70
C GLY A 39 -0.89 8.60 7.45
N VAL A 40 -0.49 7.45 6.89
CA VAL A 40 0.22 7.39 5.60
C VAL A 40 -0.69 7.82 4.46
N ARG A 41 -0.12 8.45 3.42
CA ARG A 41 -0.88 8.99 2.28
C ARG A 41 -0.09 8.85 0.98
N LEU A 42 -0.80 8.59 -0.13
CA LEU A 42 -0.22 8.57 -1.48
C LEU A 42 0.47 9.91 -1.82
N GLY A 43 -0.21 11.03 -1.61
CA GLY A 43 0.33 12.36 -1.90
C GLY A 43 1.56 12.76 -1.07
N LYS A 44 1.75 12.12 0.10
CA LYS A 44 2.97 12.26 0.91
C LYS A 44 4.03 11.22 0.59
N ARG A 45 3.74 10.31 -0.33
CA ARG A 45 4.60 9.19 -0.73
C ARG A 45 4.95 8.22 0.40
N SER A 46 4.27 8.31 1.54
CA SER A 46 4.37 7.36 2.65
C SER A 46 3.46 6.13 2.48
N LEU A 47 2.40 6.23 1.68
CA LEU A 47 1.60 5.10 1.20
C LEU A 47 1.97 4.81 -0.24
N LYS A 48 2.18 3.54 -0.56
CA LYS A 48 2.45 3.04 -1.90
C LYS A 48 1.38 2.04 -2.29
N PHE A 49 1.05 2.00 -3.57
CA PHE A 49 0.13 1.00 -4.12
C PHE A 49 0.87 0.11 -5.12
N LYS A 50 0.72 -1.18 -4.97
CA LYS A 50 1.13 -2.21 -5.92
C LYS A 50 -0.04 -3.14 -6.14
N ASP A 51 -0.61 -3.09 -7.32
CA ASP A 51 -1.78 -3.91 -7.65
C ASP A 51 -1.39 -5.37 -7.85
N TYR A 52 -1.64 -6.17 -6.80
CA TYR A 52 -1.54 -7.62 -6.84
C TYR A 52 -2.90 -8.28 -6.58
N GLY A 53 -3.96 -7.48 -6.36
CA GLY A 53 -5.29 -7.96 -6.01
C GLY A 53 -5.35 -8.69 -4.67
N LYS A 54 -4.35 -8.52 -3.79
CA LYS A 54 -4.22 -9.25 -2.52
C LYS A 54 -4.54 -8.36 -1.33
N VAL A 55 -5.31 -8.86 -0.38
CA VAL A 55 -5.58 -8.16 0.89
C VAL A 55 -4.34 -8.29 1.78
N ALA A 56 -3.31 -7.52 1.43
CA ALA A 56 -2.01 -7.54 2.08
C ALA A 56 -1.40 -6.14 2.10
N ALA A 57 -0.57 -5.89 3.14
CA ALA A 57 0.22 -4.67 3.24
C ALA A 57 1.60 -4.96 3.82
N THR A 58 2.62 -4.28 3.29
CA THR A 58 3.98 -4.31 3.81
C THR A 58 4.28 -3.02 4.55
N PHE A 59 4.69 -3.13 5.79
CA PHE A 59 5.06 -2.02 6.66
C PHE A 59 6.58 -1.99 6.79
N LEU A 60 7.20 -0.86 6.56
CA LEU A 60 8.65 -0.64 6.65
C LEU A 60 8.93 0.50 7.63
N ASN A 61 9.82 0.26 8.60
CA ASN A 61 10.44 1.30 9.38
C ASN A 61 11.73 1.76 8.67
N THR A 62 11.76 3.02 8.23
CA THR A 62 12.88 3.57 7.46
C THR A 62 14.14 3.85 8.28
N GLU A 63 14.04 3.90 9.61
CA GLU A 63 15.21 4.07 10.51
C GLU A 63 15.91 2.74 10.75
N THR A 64 15.14 1.67 11.01
CA THR A 64 15.70 0.33 11.31
C THR A 64 15.83 -0.57 10.09
N ASN A 65 15.21 -0.17 8.98
CA ASN A 65 15.07 -0.97 7.75
C ASN A 65 14.39 -2.34 7.97
N GLN A 66 13.64 -2.48 9.07
CA GLN A 66 12.83 -3.67 9.32
C GLN A 66 11.51 -3.55 8.58
N ALA A 67 11.08 -4.65 7.96
CA ALA A 67 9.80 -4.69 7.28
C ALA A 67 9.06 -6.01 7.54
N PHE A 68 7.73 -5.88 7.66
CA PHE A 68 6.81 -7.00 7.80
C PHE A 68 5.68 -6.87 6.78
N ARG A 69 5.44 -7.96 6.07
CA ARG A 69 4.27 -8.11 5.20
C ARG A 69 3.19 -8.84 5.97
N VAL A 70 2.01 -8.23 6.06
CA VAL A 70 0.82 -8.73 6.76
C VAL A 70 -0.24 -9.05 5.72
N VAL A 71 -0.70 -10.28 5.68
CA VAL A 71 -1.68 -10.80 4.70
C VAL A 71 -2.91 -11.24 5.45
N ALA A 72 -4.10 -10.80 5.04
CA ALA A 72 -5.35 -11.33 5.59
C ALA A 72 -5.57 -12.76 5.10
N LEU A 73 -5.89 -13.66 6.04
CA LEU A 73 -6.18 -15.06 5.74
C LEU A 73 -7.60 -15.22 5.18
N GLU A 74 -7.77 -16.00 4.12
CA GLU A 74 -9.10 -16.34 3.61
C GLU A 74 -9.91 -17.19 4.61
N SER A 75 -9.24 -18.02 5.43
CA SER A 75 -9.85 -18.77 6.54
C SER A 75 -10.54 -17.87 7.58
N ALA A 76 -10.11 -16.62 7.72
CA ALA A 76 -10.76 -15.67 8.63
C ALA A 76 -12.22 -15.40 8.28
N ARG A 77 -12.62 -15.60 7.01
CA ARG A 77 -14.03 -15.47 6.58
C ARG A 77 -14.87 -16.63 7.09
N GLN A 78 -14.31 -17.85 7.07
CA GLN A 78 -15.00 -19.05 7.55
C GLN A 78 -15.10 -19.04 9.09
N LEU A 79 -14.08 -18.51 9.76
CA LEU A 79 -14.06 -18.37 11.22
C LEU A 79 -15.31 -17.66 11.78
N ALA A 80 -15.84 -16.67 11.07
CA ALA A 80 -17.05 -15.97 11.49
C ALA A 80 -18.28 -16.89 11.44
N ASP A 81 -18.39 -17.69 10.39
CA ASP A 81 -19.51 -18.61 10.20
C ASP A 81 -19.47 -19.78 11.21
N GLU A 82 -18.29 -20.23 11.58
CA GLU A 82 -18.06 -21.29 12.54
C GLU A 82 -18.31 -20.85 13.99
N ARG A 83 -17.85 -19.64 14.36
CA ARG A 83 -17.92 -19.16 15.76
C ARG A 83 -19.27 -18.59 16.15
N TYR A 84 -19.98 -17.99 15.20
CA TYR A 84 -21.21 -17.25 15.47
C TYR A 84 -22.33 -17.60 14.49
N PRO A 85 -22.67 -18.91 14.33
CA PRO A 85 -23.71 -19.36 13.40
C PRO A 85 -25.10 -18.78 13.74
N GLU A 86 -25.33 -18.42 15.02
CA GLU A 86 -26.57 -17.82 15.50
C GLU A 86 -26.79 -16.39 15.00
N ILE A 87 -25.73 -15.70 14.57
CA ILE A 87 -25.85 -14.33 14.03
C ILE A 87 -26.13 -14.40 12.53
N THR A 88 -27.39 -14.21 12.17
CA THR A 88 -27.84 -14.31 10.77
C THR A 88 -27.32 -13.20 9.86
N GLU A 89 -27.13 -11.98 10.40
CA GLU A 89 -26.61 -10.84 9.66
C GLU A 89 -25.08 -10.97 9.49
N LYS A 90 -24.66 -11.21 8.26
CA LYS A 90 -23.25 -11.48 7.89
C LYS A 90 -22.28 -10.40 8.40
N SER A 91 -22.62 -9.13 8.27
CA SER A 91 -21.76 -8.01 8.68
C SER A 91 -21.53 -7.99 10.20
N LYS A 92 -22.56 -8.21 10.98
CA LYS A 92 -22.46 -8.29 12.46
C LYS A 92 -21.67 -9.52 12.90
N ARG A 93 -21.92 -10.67 12.26
CA ARG A 93 -21.19 -11.91 12.51
C ARG A 93 -19.69 -11.74 12.27
N GLN A 94 -19.31 -11.21 11.11
CA GLN A 94 -17.90 -10.93 10.79
C GLN A 94 -17.27 -9.90 11.73
N PHE A 95 -17.99 -8.82 12.03
CA PHE A 95 -17.49 -7.79 12.94
C PHE A 95 -17.17 -8.35 14.33
N ARG A 96 -18.06 -9.21 14.86
CA ARG A 96 -17.84 -9.87 16.16
C ARG A 96 -16.64 -10.81 16.10
N ALA A 97 -16.61 -11.70 15.10
CA ALA A 97 -15.52 -12.65 14.93
C ALA A 97 -14.15 -11.97 14.82
N TYR A 98 -14.03 -10.94 13.98
CA TYR A 98 -12.77 -10.25 13.77
C TYR A 98 -12.29 -9.43 14.97
N ARG A 99 -13.21 -9.01 15.86
CA ARG A 99 -12.83 -8.33 17.11
C ARG A 99 -12.31 -9.28 18.18
N GLU A 100 -12.79 -10.51 18.19
CA GLU A 100 -12.49 -11.51 19.22
C GLU A 100 -11.40 -12.49 18.76
N ALA A 101 -11.09 -12.53 17.46
CA ALA A 101 -10.03 -13.38 16.90
C ALA A 101 -8.64 -12.86 17.26
N THR A 102 -7.70 -13.78 17.36
CA THR A 102 -6.27 -13.47 17.52
C THR A 102 -5.66 -13.01 16.20
N ASP A 103 -4.47 -12.38 16.27
CA ASP A 103 -3.78 -11.91 15.07
C ASP A 103 -3.44 -13.07 14.11
N ASP A 104 -3.08 -14.24 14.62
CA ASP A 104 -2.70 -15.44 13.82
C ASP A 104 -3.90 -16.13 13.18
N GLU A 105 -5.09 -15.94 13.72
CA GLU A 105 -6.33 -16.40 13.09
C GLU A 105 -6.77 -15.50 11.92
N LEU A 106 -6.36 -14.24 11.97
CA LEU A 106 -6.74 -13.24 10.96
C LEU A 106 -5.66 -13.00 9.91
N PHE A 107 -4.38 -13.12 10.29
CA PHE A 107 -3.27 -12.66 9.46
C PHE A 107 -2.10 -13.64 9.43
N LYS A 108 -1.51 -13.77 8.25
CA LYS A 108 -0.15 -14.30 8.08
C LYS A 108 0.83 -13.14 8.11
N VAL A 109 1.90 -13.27 8.90
CA VAL A 109 2.98 -12.29 8.98
C VAL A 109 4.25 -12.88 8.40
N GLU A 110 4.93 -12.10 7.55
CA GLU A 110 6.21 -12.48 6.94
C GLU A 110 7.21 -11.34 7.18
N ARG A 111 8.38 -11.66 7.73
CA ARG A 111 9.50 -10.70 7.73
C ARG A 111 10.07 -10.66 6.33
N VAL A 112 10.16 -9.46 5.74
CA VAL A 112 10.58 -9.27 4.35
C VAL A 112 11.66 -8.19 4.24
N ALA A 113 12.44 -8.24 3.17
CA ALA A 113 13.31 -7.15 2.77
C ALA A 113 12.62 -6.33 1.68
N VAL A 114 12.64 -5.01 1.82
CA VAL A 114 12.10 -4.08 0.81
C VAL A 114 13.27 -3.38 0.12
N ASN A 115 13.36 -3.53 -1.20
CA ASN A 115 14.32 -2.78 -2.00
C ASN A 115 13.79 -1.36 -2.19
N LEU A 116 14.17 -0.45 -1.28
CA LEU A 116 13.76 0.94 -1.26
C LEU A 116 14.73 1.78 -2.09
N ARG A 117 14.25 2.31 -3.21
CA ARG A 117 15.02 3.26 -4.01
C ARG A 117 14.92 4.66 -3.40
N ASP A 118 15.93 5.48 -3.58
CA ASP A 118 15.92 6.88 -3.09
C ASP A 118 14.73 7.69 -3.59
N VAL A 119 14.32 7.44 -4.84
CA VAL A 119 13.15 8.10 -5.44
C VAL A 119 11.82 7.66 -4.79
N ASP A 120 11.81 6.59 -4.02
CA ASP A 120 10.60 6.11 -3.32
C ASP A 120 10.42 6.74 -1.94
N LEU A 121 11.43 7.44 -1.42
CA LEU A 121 11.35 8.13 -0.13
C LEU A 121 10.37 9.31 -0.19
N PRO A 122 9.69 9.63 0.93
CA PRO A 122 8.92 10.85 1.07
C PRO A 122 9.77 12.11 0.83
N GLY A 123 9.16 13.13 0.24
CA GLY A 123 9.84 14.41 -0.02
C GLY A 123 9.43 15.02 -1.36
N SER A 124 10.13 16.09 -1.73
CA SER A 124 9.96 16.73 -3.05
C SER A 124 10.42 15.80 -4.17
N PRO A 125 9.90 15.96 -5.40
CA PRO A 125 10.40 15.23 -6.56
C PRO A 125 11.92 15.38 -6.70
N ARG A 126 12.62 14.27 -6.92
CA ARG A 126 14.09 14.25 -7.11
C ARG A 126 14.53 14.45 -8.54
N SER A 127 13.64 14.15 -9.48
CA SER A 127 13.84 14.39 -10.90
C SER A 127 12.56 14.85 -11.56
N ARG A 128 12.68 15.63 -12.63
CA ARG A 128 11.57 16.02 -13.47
C ARG A 128 12.05 16.18 -14.91
N VAL A 129 11.41 15.49 -15.81
CA VAL A 129 11.66 15.55 -17.25
C VAL A 129 10.36 15.86 -17.99
N ILE A 130 10.45 16.24 -19.25
CA ILE A 130 9.29 16.56 -20.11
C ILE A 130 9.10 15.42 -21.11
N CYS A 131 7.87 14.95 -21.25
CA CYS A 131 7.52 13.99 -22.29
C CYS A 131 7.64 14.61 -23.67
N SER A 132 8.40 13.99 -24.57
CA SER A 132 8.61 14.47 -25.94
C SER A 132 7.35 14.42 -26.81
N LYS A 133 6.30 13.68 -26.39
CA LYS A 133 5.06 13.52 -27.17
C LYS A 133 3.93 14.42 -26.69
N CYS A 134 3.63 14.45 -25.39
CA CYS A 134 2.52 15.25 -24.84
C CYS A 134 2.95 16.53 -24.12
N SER A 135 4.27 16.76 -23.97
CA SER A 135 4.85 17.91 -23.27
C SER A 135 4.51 18.00 -21.77
N GLU A 136 3.98 16.96 -21.17
CA GLU A 136 3.69 16.87 -19.74
C GLU A 136 4.93 16.52 -18.91
N GLY A 137 4.97 17.01 -17.65
CA GLY A 137 6.06 16.74 -16.72
C GLY A 137 5.97 15.33 -16.11
N ILE A 138 7.09 14.61 -16.12
CA ILE A 138 7.25 13.29 -15.53
C ILE A 138 8.18 13.43 -14.33
N ASN A 139 7.79 12.91 -13.17
CA ASN A 139 8.57 13.00 -11.93
C ASN A 139 9.18 11.64 -11.55
N ASP A 140 10.34 11.72 -10.88
CA ASP A 140 10.94 10.62 -10.10
C ASP A 140 11.25 9.35 -10.90
N GLY A 141 11.83 9.48 -12.07
CA GLY A 141 12.32 8.36 -12.87
C GLY A 141 11.18 7.46 -13.39
N ARG A 142 10.01 8.05 -13.68
CA ARG A 142 8.87 7.33 -14.28
C ARG A 142 8.79 7.53 -15.79
N GLU A 143 9.80 8.11 -16.35
CA GLU A 143 9.97 8.21 -17.81
C GLU A 143 10.34 6.86 -18.43
N VAL A 144 9.93 6.68 -19.67
CA VAL A 144 10.31 5.58 -20.55
C VAL A 144 11.27 6.12 -21.59
N HIS A 145 12.44 5.51 -21.71
CA HIS A 145 13.41 5.83 -22.75
C HIS A 145 13.13 4.95 -23.97
N ALA A 146 12.66 5.58 -25.04
CA ALA A 146 12.41 4.90 -26.31
C ALA A 146 13.73 4.60 -27.05
N GLU A 147 13.72 3.61 -27.96
CA GLU A 147 14.91 3.20 -28.74
C GLU A 147 15.49 4.33 -29.60
N ASP A 148 14.66 5.28 -30.02
CA ASP A 148 15.03 6.47 -30.78
C ASP A 148 15.60 7.63 -29.93
N GLY A 149 15.79 7.39 -28.64
CA GLY A 149 16.31 8.36 -27.66
C GLY A 149 15.28 9.34 -27.10
N ARG A 150 14.01 9.26 -27.50
CA ARG A 150 12.94 10.12 -26.92
C ARG A 150 12.62 9.72 -25.49
N ILE A 151 12.31 10.74 -24.68
CA ILE A 151 11.79 10.57 -23.32
C ILE A 151 10.27 10.63 -23.39
N LEU A 152 9.58 9.58 -22.97
CA LEU A 152 8.12 9.47 -23.01
C LEU A 152 7.56 9.22 -21.60
N CYS A 153 6.35 9.71 -21.33
CA CYS A 153 5.60 9.24 -20.18
C CYS A 153 5.03 7.84 -20.48
N VAL A 154 4.69 7.08 -19.43
CA VAL A 154 4.15 5.71 -19.55
C VAL A 154 2.93 5.68 -20.48
N SER A 155 1.99 6.63 -20.32
CA SER A 155 0.78 6.67 -21.16
C SER A 155 1.07 6.95 -22.65
N CYS A 156 2.13 7.69 -22.96
CA CYS A 156 2.56 7.91 -24.35
C CYS A 156 3.34 6.75 -24.95
N ALA A 157 4.04 5.98 -24.11
CA ALA A 157 4.85 4.82 -24.52
C ALA A 157 3.99 3.56 -24.64
N GLU A 158 3.13 3.27 -23.66
CA GLU A 158 2.44 2.00 -23.51
C GLU A 158 0.92 2.10 -23.73
N GLY A 159 0.38 3.32 -23.80
CA GLY A 159 -1.05 3.61 -23.86
C GLY A 159 -1.62 4.06 -22.52
N GLY A 160 -2.58 4.97 -22.57
CA GLY A 160 -3.29 5.47 -21.41
C GLY A 160 -4.58 4.68 -21.10
N TYR A 161 -5.13 4.85 -19.90
CA TYR A 161 -6.46 4.32 -19.52
C TYR A 161 -7.61 5.16 -20.11
N TYR A 162 -7.28 6.22 -20.86
CA TYR A 162 -8.23 7.13 -21.49
C TYR A 162 -7.84 7.37 -22.95
N SER A 163 -8.81 7.81 -23.74
CA SER A 163 -8.60 8.36 -25.08
C SER A 163 -9.17 9.77 -25.15
N PRO A 164 -8.47 10.74 -25.76
CA PRO A 164 -9.04 12.06 -26.04
C PRO A 164 -10.33 11.92 -26.86
N ILE A 165 -11.31 12.79 -26.59
CA ILE A 165 -12.54 12.93 -27.37
C ILE A 165 -12.47 14.32 -27.96
N ASP A 166 -12.59 14.42 -29.30
CA ASP A 166 -12.65 15.68 -30.06
C ASP A 166 -13.99 16.40 -29.84
#